data_e38401d59396dbc0eb280e607c1153c4
#
_entry.id   e38401d59396dbc0eb280e607c1153c4
#
_cell.length_a   1.000
_cell.length_b   1.000
_cell.length_c   1.000
_cell.angle_alpha   90.00
_cell.angle_beta   90.00
_cell.angle_gamma   90.00
#
_symmetry.space_group_name_H-M   'P 1'
#
loop_
_entity.id
_entity.type
_entity.pdbx_description
1 polymer ?
#
loop_
_entity_poly.entity_id
_entity_poly.type
_entity_poly.pdbx_seq_one_letter_code
_entity_poly.pdbx_strand_id
1 'polypeptide(L)'
;VELSEHLKPLQSYIGKTFKGEFANSTPENPTYDIQYWERALNGSAIKITHSVNNGEYGGESMIMWDAKVESLVSWYFTTAGFYTQATMIIENDKLVSYEKVTGNENGITKVRATINLLSNGELHTKSEYLQNGKWVDGHEIYYKEAPNAKVLFK
;
A
#
# COMPACT_ATOMS: atom_id res chain seq x y z
N VAL A 1 -14.76 2.12 -17.73
CA VAL A 1 -14.20 3.27 -17.05
C VAL A 1 -12.74 3.00 -16.72
N GLU A 2 -11.85 3.66 -17.43
CA GLU A 2 -10.43 3.36 -17.38
C GLU A 2 -9.64 4.35 -16.55
N LEU A 3 -8.49 3.89 -16.06
CA LEU A 3 -7.46 4.74 -15.47
C LEU A 3 -6.71 5.48 -16.57
N SER A 4 -6.06 6.59 -16.21
CA SER A 4 -5.14 7.31 -17.10
C SER A 4 -3.96 6.40 -17.48
N GLU A 5 -3.27 6.78 -18.56
CA GLU A 5 -2.26 5.94 -19.20
C GLU A 5 -1.23 5.34 -18.22
N HIS A 6 -0.62 6.18 -17.39
CA HIS A 6 0.43 5.73 -16.47
C HIS A 6 -0.09 4.84 -15.34
N LEU A 7 -1.39 4.83 -15.08
CA LEU A 7 -2.02 4.03 -14.04
C LEU A 7 -2.70 2.77 -14.59
N LYS A 8 -2.86 2.64 -15.91
CA LYS A 8 -3.53 1.49 -16.53
C LYS A 8 -3.00 0.13 -16.10
N PRO A 9 -1.70 -0.06 -15.90
CA PRO A 9 -1.20 -1.36 -15.43
C PRO A 9 -1.79 -1.80 -14.08
N LEU A 10 -2.39 -0.89 -13.33
CA LEU A 10 -3.02 -1.19 -12.05
C LEU A 10 -4.54 -1.38 -12.16
N GLN A 11 -5.08 -1.42 -13.37
CA GLN A 11 -6.53 -1.54 -13.59
C GLN A 11 -7.13 -2.78 -12.92
N SER A 12 -6.39 -3.90 -12.88
CA SER A 12 -6.88 -5.15 -12.28
C SER A 12 -7.04 -5.09 -10.77
N TYR A 13 -6.49 -4.09 -10.10
CA TYR A 13 -6.66 -3.91 -8.66
C TYR A 13 -7.97 -3.18 -8.32
N ILE A 14 -8.51 -2.43 -9.27
CA ILE A 14 -9.58 -1.46 -9.02
C ILE A 14 -10.90 -2.16 -8.71
N GLY A 15 -11.59 -1.66 -7.68
CA GLY A 15 -12.88 -2.19 -7.22
C GLY A 15 -12.75 -3.40 -6.33
N LYS A 16 -11.54 -3.78 -5.95
CA LYS A 16 -11.30 -4.97 -5.12
C LYS A 16 -11.00 -4.62 -3.69
N THR A 17 -11.53 -5.43 -2.79
CA THR A 17 -11.23 -5.38 -1.36
C THR A 17 -10.45 -6.63 -0.99
N PHE A 18 -9.37 -6.44 -0.24
CA PHE A 18 -8.46 -7.52 0.16
C PHE A 18 -8.36 -7.57 1.68
N LYS A 19 -8.27 -8.77 2.22
CA LYS A 19 -8.06 -8.98 3.66
C LYS A 19 -6.88 -9.93 3.86
N GLY A 20 -5.94 -9.55 4.74
CA GLY A 20 -4.78 -10.35 5.07
C GLY A 20 -4.43 -10.24 6.53
N GLU A 21 -3.75 -11.26 7.05
CA GLU A 21 -3.32 -11.30 8.44
C GLU A 21 -1.85 -10.94 8.57
N PHE A 22 -1.53 -10.18 9.62
CA PHE A 22 -0.15 -9.91 9.99
C PHE A 22 0.51 -11.18 10.53
N ALA A 23 1.84 -11.25 10.45
CA ALA A 23 2.60 -12.41 10.90
C ALA A 23 2.42 -12.74 12.40
N ASN A 24 2.14 -11.72 13.20
CA ASN A 24 1.90 -11.87 14.63
C ASN A 24 0.44 -12.16 14.99
N SER A 25 -0.44 -12.35 14.02
CA SER A 25 -1.85 -12.68 14.27
C SER A 25 -1.98 -14.07 14.84
N THR A 26 -2.84 -14.22 15.85
CA THR A 26 -3.16 -15.51 16.47
C THR A 26 -4.67 -15.64 16.59
N PRO A 27 -5.22 -16.88 16.75
CA PRO A 27 -6.66 -17.04 16.96
C PRO A 27 -7.19 -16.31 18.19
N GLU A 28 -6.37 -16.21 19.24
CA GLU A 28 -6.74 -15.51 20.48
C GLU A 28 -6.63 -13.99 20.35
N ASN A 29 -5.73 -13.53 19.48
CA ASN A 29 -5.48 -12.10 19.28
C ASN A 29 -5.28 -11.83 17.81
N PRO A 30 -6.34 -11.87 17.00
CA PRO A 30 -6.25 -11.70 15.55
C PRO A 30 -5.85 -10.28 15.21
N THR A 31 -4.94 -10.16 14.24
CA THR A 31 -4.50 -8.88 13.69
C THR A 31 -4.51 -8.97 12.18
N TYR A 32 -5.39 -8.22 11.56
CA TYR A 32 -5.59 -8.25 10.13
C TYR A 32 -5.71 -6.84 9.55
N ASP A 33 -5.46 -6.74 8.26
CA ASP A 33 -5.60 -5.52 7.50
C ASP A 33 -6.60 -5.74 6.38
N ILE A 34 -7.44 -4.75 6.14
CA ILE A 34 -8.36 -4.73 5.01
C ILE A 34 -8.00 -3.51 4.18
N GLN A 35 -7.86 -3.69 2.86
CA GLN A 35 -7.61 -2.58 1.95
C GLN A 35 -8.55 -2.62 0.76
N TYR A 36 -8.94 -1.45 0.31
CA TYR A 36 -9.83 -1.26 -0.83
C TYR A 36 -9.20 -0.31 -1.84
N TRP A 37 -9.19 -0.71 -3.10
CA TRP A 37 -8.60 0.03 -4.21
C TRP A 37 -9.70 0.61 -5.08
N GLU A 38 -9.67 1.92 -5.31
CA GLU A 38 -10.68 2.55 -6.13
C GLU A 38 -10.10 3.58 -7.10
N ARG A 39 -10.78 3.69 -8.23
CA ARG A 39 -10.52 4.74 -9.20
C ARG A 39 -10.95 6.08 -8.61
N ALA A 40 -10.13 7.10 -8.77
CA ALA A 40 -10.40 8.43 -8.21
C ALA A 40 -10.07 9.51 -9.25
N LEU A 41 -10.64 10.69 -9.03
CA LEU A 41 -10.35 11.90 -9.83
C LEU A 41 -10.41 11.64 -11.33
N ASN A 42 -11.53 11.07 -11.79
CA ASN A 42 -11.78 10.75 -13.21
C ASN A 42 -10.71 9.84 -13.84
N GLY A 43 -10.07 8.98 -13.00
CA GLY A 43 -9.04 8.07 -13.47
C GLY A 43 -7.61 8.63 -13.41
N SER A 44 -7.45 9.88 -12.99
CA SER A 44 -6.13 10.51 -12.84
C SER A 44 -5.42 10.02 -11.58
N ALA A 45 -6.15 9.37 -10.67
CA ALA A 45 -5.58 8.86 -9.42
C ALA A 45 -6.21 7.54 -9.03
N ILE A 46 -5.49 6.81 -8.19
CA ILE A 46 -6.00 5.64 -7.47
C ILE A 46 -6.03 6.00 -6.00
N LYS A 47 -7.13 5.69 -5.33
CA LYS A 47 -7.26 5.83 -3.89
C LYS A 47 -7.25 4.45 -3.26
N ILE A 48 -6.41 4.27 -2.24
CA ILE A 48 -6.37 3.05 -1.45
C ILE A 48 -6.72 3.43 -0.01
N THR A 49 -7.74 2.80 0.54
CA THR A 49 -8.05 2.94 1.96
C THR A 49 -7.74 1.62 2.65
N HIS A 50 -7.28 1.69 3.89
CA HIS A 50 -7.06 0.47 4.66
C HIS A 50 -7.34 0.70 6.14
N SER A 51 -7.63 -0.39 6.83
CA SER A 51 -7.80 -0.36 8.28
C SER A 51 -7.34 -1.66 8.91
N VAL A 52 -6.71 -1.54 10.07
CA VAL A 52 -6.28 -2.66 10.89
C VAL A 52 -7.39 -2.97 11.88
N ASN A 53 -7.78 -4.22 11.96
CA ASN A 53 -8.85 -4.71 12.85
C ASN A 53 -10.14 -3.89 12.67
N ASN A 54 -10.69 -3.38 13.74
CA ASN A 54 -11.94 -2.59 13.72
C ASN A 54 -11.67 -1.08 13.61
N GLY A 55 -10.62 -0.68 12.91
CA GLY A 55 -10.27 0.73 12.75
C GLY A 55 -9.30 1.23 13.82
N GLU A 56 -8.57 0.34 14.46
CA GLU A 56 -7.54 0.71 15.44
C GLU A 56 -6.45 1.57 14.82
N TYR A 57 -6.13 1.29 13.57
CA TYR A 57 -5.19 2.06 12.76
C TYR A 57 -5.62 1.95 11.31
N GLY A 58 -5.30 2.94 10.52
CA GLY A 58 -5.56 2.89 9.10
C GLY A 58 -5.15 4.17 8.42
N GLY A 59 -5.45 4.25 7.14
CA GLY A 59 -5.11 5.43 6.37
C GLY A 59 -5.64 5.40 4.95
N GLU A 60 -5.29 6.44 4.22
CA GLU A 60 -5.65 6.60 2.83
C GLU A 60 -4.41 6.97 2.02
N SER A 61 -4.23 6.31 0.90
CA SER A 61 -3.18 6.65 -0.06
C SER A 61 -3.81 7.18 -1.34
N MET A 62 -3.18 8.19 -1.92
CA MET A 62 -3.50 8.65 -3.27
C MET A 62 -2.27 8.45 -4.14
N ILE A 63 -2.45 7.77 -5.28
CA ILE A 63 -1.39 7.52 -6.26
C ILE A 63 -1.73 8.30 -7.52
N MET A 64 -0.77 9.06 -8.03
CA MET A 64 -0.96 9.90 -9.20
C MET A 64 0.34 10.02 -9.98
N TRP A 65 0.24 10.23 -11.30
CA TRP A 65 1.41 10.56 -12.12
C TRP A 65 1.79 12.01 -11.91
N ASP A 66 3.05 12.25 -11.62
CA ASP A 66 3.62 13.60 -11.52
C ASP A 66 4.50 13.85 -12.74
N ALA A 67 4.01 14.69 -13.66
CA ALA A 67 4.72 15.00 -14.89
C ALA A 67 6.03 15.77 -14.69
N LYS A 68 6.18 16.46 -13.56
CA LYS A 68 7.40 17.22 -13.28
C LYS A 68 8.58 16.31 -12.98
N VAL A 69 8.32 15.23 -12.24
CA VAL A 69 9.38 14.26 -11.89
C VAL A 69 9.31 13.00 -12.75
N GLU A 70 8.34 12.94 -13.66
CA GLU A 70 8.11 11.80 -14.56
C GLU A 70 8.06 10.47 -13.82
N SER A 71 7.25 10.44 -12.75
CA SER A 71 7.10 9.26 -11.89
C SER A 71 5.71 9.24 -11.28
N LEU A 72 5.26 8.04 -10.89
CA LEU A 72 4.13 7.93 -10.00
C LEU A 72 4.57 8.41 -8.62
N VAL A 73 3.69 9.14 -7.94
CA VAL A 73 3.90 9.59 -6.56
C VAL A 73 2.72 9.13 -5.73
N SER A 74 2.96 8.89 -4.45
CA SER A 74 1.90 8.57 -3.51
C SER A 74 2.02 9.42 -2.26
N TRP A 75 0.86 9.77 -1.71
CA TRP A 75 0.72 10.41 -0.42
C TRP A 75 -0.11 9.50 0.46
N TYR A 76 0.39 9.19 1.64
CA TYR A 76 -0.27 8.29 2.57
C TYR A 76 -0.56 9.06 3.87
N PHE A 77 -1.84 9.19 4.20
CA PHE A 77 -2.33 9.89 5.38
C PHE A 77 -2.87 8.87 6.36
N THR A 78 -2.54 9.00 7.65
CA THR A 78 -2.85 7.97 8.65
C THR A 78 -3.72 8.49 9.78
N THR A 79 -4.41 7.57 10.44
CA THR A 79 -5.20 7.87 11.64
C THR A 79 -4.33 8.25 12.83
N ALA A 80 -3.03 7.99 12.76
CA ALA A 80 -2.07 8.38 13.81
C ALA A 80 -1.61 9.84 13.68
N GLY A 81 -2.12 10.57 12.67
CA GLY A 81 -1.87 12.00 12.53
C GLY A 81 -0.58 12.36 11.79
N PHE A 82 0.04 11.41 11.14
CA PHE A 82 1.18 11.67 10.28
C PHE A 82 0.90 11.26 8.83
N TYR A 83 1.70 11.75 7.91
CA TYR A 83 1.63 11.36 6.51
C TYR A 83 3.02 11.11 5.96
N THR A 84 3.07 10.34 4.87
CA THR A 84 4.32 10.05 4.16
C THR A 84 4.14 10.29 2.68
N GLN A 85 5.24 10.42 1.97
CA GLN A 85 5.27 10.57 0.52
C GLN A 85 6.28 9.59 -0.05
N ALA A 86 5.93 8.99 -1.18
CA ALA A 86 6.81 8.05 -1.85
C ALA A 86 6.76 8.29 -3.36
N THR A 87 7.83 7.91 -4.05
CA THR A 87 7.81 7.72 -5.50
C THR A 87 7.55 6.24 -5.78
N MET A 88 6.87 5.97 -6.89
CA MET A 88 6.51 4.60 -7.23
C MET A 88 6.87 4.30 -8.68
N ILE A 89 7.26 3.06 -8.92
CA ILE A 89 7.47 2.53 -10.27
C ILE A 89 6.69 1.23 -10.44
N ILE A 90 6.30 0.94 -11.67
CA ILE A 90 5.72 -0.35 -12.02
C ILE A 90 6.79 -1.14 -12.75
N GLU A 91 7.17 -2.28 -12.18
CA GLU A 91 8.26 -3.11 -12.65
C GLU A 91 7.84 -4.56 -12.61
N ASN A 92 7.83 -5.23 -13.78
CA ASN A 92 7.40 -6.64 -13.89
C ASN A 92 6.04 -6.91 -13.22
N ASP A 93 5.06 -6.04 -13.51
CA ASP A 93 3.70 -6.11 -12.96
C ASP A 93 3.61 -5.89 -11.44
N LYS A 94 4.69 -5.45 -10.83
CA LYS A 94 4.73 -5.09 -9.41
C LYS A 94 4.75 -3.58 -9.26
N LEU A 95 4.06 -3.11 -8.25
CA LEU A 95 4.14 -1.70 -7.85
C LEU A 95 5.18 -1.61 -6.74
N VAL A 96 6.24 -0.84 -6.99
CA VAL A 96 7.34 -0.68 -6.03
C VAL A 96 7.38 0.78 -5.59
N SER A 97 7.32 1.00 -4.28
CA SER A 97 7.37 2.34 -3.71
C SER A 97 8.68 2.55 -2.94
N TYR A 98 9.20 3.76 -3.05
CA TYR A 98 10.41 4.19 -2.35
C TYR A 98 10.08 5.42 -1.52
N GLU A 99 10.16 5.28 -0.20
CA GLU A 99 9.92 6.34 0.75
C GLU A 99 11.23 6.73 1.43
N LYS A 100 11.53 8.02 1.44
CA LYS A 100 12.69 8.54 2.15
C LYS A 100 12.30 8.83 3.60
N VAL A 101 13.10 8.33 4.55
CA VAL A 101 12.87 8.53 5.98
C VAL A 101 14.00 9.38 6.55
N THR A 102 13.62 10.42 7.30
CA THR A 102 14.57 11.28 7.98
C THR A 102 14.27 11.29 9.47
N GLY A 103 15.34 11.41 10.30
CA GLY A 103 15.19 11.53 11.74
C GLY A 103 14.79 10.24 12.45
N ASN A 104 14.97 9.08 11.83
CA ASN A 104 14.66 7.80 12.47
C ASN A 104 15.78 7.39 13.44
N GLU A 105 15.41 7.14 14.69
CA GLU A 105 16.36 6.79 15.75
C GLU A 105 17.04 5.44 15.55
N ASN A 106 16.41 4.54 14.77
CA ASN A 106 16.92 3.20 14.50
C ASN A 106 17.83 3.13 13.27
N GLY A 107 18.17 4.28 12.68
CA GLY A 107 19.05 4.33 11.51
C GLY A 107 18.37 3.97 10.19
N ILE A 108 17.05 3.96 10.14
CA ILE A 108 16.29 3.71 8.91
C ILE A 108 16.27 4.99 8.08
N THR A 109 16.72 4.89 6.82
CA THR A 109 16.79 6.02 5.90
C THR A 109 15.87 5.89 4.70
N LYS A 110 15.41 4.68 4.41
CA LYS A 110 14.55 4.42 3.26
C LYS A 110 13.64 3.22 3.52
N VAL A 111 12.42 3.28 3.02
CA VAL A 111 11.50 2.13 3.01
C VAL A 111 11.19 1.80 1.55
N ARG A 112 11.29 0.53 1.21
CA ARG A 112 10.87 0.00 -0.09
C ARG A 112 9.69 -0.93 0.16
N ALA A 113 8.57 -0.67 -0.49
CA ALA A 113 7.40 -1.53 -0.41
C ALA A 113 7.09 -2.07 -1.80
N THR A 114 6.77 -3.35 -1.87
CA THR A 114 6.41 -4.02 -3.11
C THR A 114 4.99 -4.56 -2.97
N ILE A 115 4.16 -4.27 -3.97
CA ILE A 115 2.78 -4.72 -4.03
C ILE A 115 2.60 -5.48 -5.34
N ASN A 116 2.07 -6.70 -5.27
CA ASN A 116 1.92 -7.57 -6.42
C ASN A 116 0.60 -8.34 -6.36
N LEU A 117 -0.19 -8.21 -7.43
CA LEU A 117 -1.39 -9.03 -7.59
C LEU A 117 -0.98 -10.33 -8.29
N LEU A 118 -1.06 -11.43 -7.56
CA LEU A 118 -0.61 -12.73 -8.02
C LEU A 118 -1.63 -13.36 -8.98
N SER A 119 -1.18 -14.33 -9.76
CA SER A 119 -2.02 -15.03 -10.74
C SER A 119 -3.20 -15.77 -10.10
N ASN A 120 -3.08 -16.16 -8.83
CA ASN A 120 -4.17 -16.81 -8.09
C ASN A 120 -5.18 -15.82 -7.48
N GLY A 121 -5.00 -14.51 -7.72
CA GLY A 121 -5.89 -13.46 -7.19
C GLY A 121 -5.49 -12.92 -5.83
N GLU A 122 -4.49 -13.48 -5.19
CA GLU A 122 -3.99 -12.95 -3.92
C GLU A 122 -3.17 -11.69 -4.15
N LEU A 123 -3.21 -10.80 -3.19
CA LEU A 123 -2.39 -9.60 -3.17
C LEU A 123 -1.23 -9.84 -2.21
N HIS A 124 -0.01 -9.72 -2.70
CA HIS A 124 1.19 -9.87 -1.89
C HIS A 124 1.82 -8.52 -1.64
N THR A 125 2.08 -8.17 -0.39
CA THR A 125 2.78 -6.95 -0.03
C THR A 125 4.00 -7.29 0.81
N LYS A 126 5.09 -6.57 0.58
CA LYS A 126 6.31 -6.75 1.34
C LYS A 126 6.98 -5.39 1.53
N SER A 127 7.47 -5.12 2.73
CA SER A 127 8.28 -3.94 3.00
C SER A 127 9.68 -4.34 3.40
N GLU A 128 10.63 -3.46 3.09
CA GLU A 128 12.04 -3.61 3.46
C GLU A 128 12.54 -2.24 3.91
N TYR A 129 13.43 -2.25 4.88
CA TYR A 129 14.00 -1.01 5.42
C TYR A 129 15.49 -0.95 5.14
N LEU A 130 15.96 0.21 4.66
CA LEU A 130 17.38 0.48 4.57
C LEU A 130 17.83 0.99 5.92
N GLN A 131 18.52 0.14 6.68
CA GLN A 131 18.94 0.43 8.05
C GLN A 131 20.45 0.29 8.15
N ASN A 132 21.11 1.38 8.52
CA ASN A 132 22.57 1.45 8.63
C ASN A 132 23.30 0.92 7.38
N GLY A 133 22.77 1.29 6.20
CA GLY A 133 23.34 0.92 4.91
C GLY A 133 23.00 -0.49 4.42
N LYS A 134 22.15 -1.23 5.12
CA LYS A 134 21.72 -2.59 4.73
C LYS A 134 20.22 -2.69 4.65
N TRP A 135 19.72 -3.43 3.64
CA TRP A 135 18.30 -3.74 3.53
C TRP A 135 17.94 -4.87 4.49
N VAL A 136 16.94 -4.62 5.33
CA VAL A 136 16.40 -5.61 6.27
C VAL A 136 14.92 -5.82 5.97
N ASP A 137 14.42 -7.02 6.23
CA ASP A 137 13.03 -7.36 5.99
C ASP A 137 12.10 -6.65 6.99
N GLY A 138 10.99 -6.14 6.46
CA GLY A 138 9.90 -5.60 7.25
C GLY A 138 8.70 -6.53 7.25
N HIS A 139 7.52 -5.96 7.01
CA HIS A 139 6.27 -6.74 6.98
C HIS A 139 6.11 -7.47 5.66
N GLU A 140 5.48 -8.64 5.72
CA GLU A 140 5.06 -9.39 4.55
C GLU A 140 3.67 -9.95 4.80
N ILE A 141 2.73 -9.66 3.90
CA ILE A 141 1.34 -10.09 4.06
C ILE A 141 0.84 -10.62 2.72
N TYR A 142 0.12 -11.74 2.77
CA TYR A 142 -0.67 -12.26 1.66
C TYR A 142 -2.13 -11.98 1.96
N TYR A 143 -2.76 -11.22 1.07
CA TYR A 143 -4.17 -10.88 1.18
C TYR A 143 -4.98 -11.73 0.23
N LYS A 144 -6.18 -12.10 0.65
CA LYS A 144 -7.16 -12.72 -0.22
C LYS A 144 -8.24 -11.70 -0.55
N GLU A 145 -8.79 -11.79 -1.74
CA GLU A 145 -9.93 -10.96 -2.10
C GLU A 145 -11.09 -11.28 -1.16
N ALA A 146 -11.68 -10.24 -0.57
CA ALA A 146 -12.72 -10.35 0.43
C ALA A 146 -13.80 -9.29 0.14
N PRO A 147 -14.68 -9.55 -0.86
CA PRO A 147 -15.63 -8.53 -1.32
C PRO A 147 -16.60 -8.02 -0.26
N ASN A 148 -16.82 -8.81 0.80
CA ASN A 148 -17.74 -8.43 1.87
C ASN A 148 -17.05 -7.76 3.05
N ALA A 149 -15.72 -7.71 3.05
CA ALA A 149 -14.97 -7.01 4.07
C ALA A 149 -15.05 -5.50 3.82
N LYS A 150 -14.95 -4.72 4.88
CA LYS A 150 -15.04 -3.26 4.79
C LYS A 150 -13.92 -2.60 5.58
N VAL A 151 -13.35 -1.56 4.98
CA VAL A 151 -12.44 -0.66 5.68
C VAL A 151 -13.27 0.16 6.67
N LEU A 152 -12.80 0.24 7.90
CA LEU A 152 -13.50 0.92 8.98
C LEU A 152 -12.62 2.02 9.58
N PHE A 153 -13.19 3.21 9.71
CA PHE A 153 -12.58 4.29 10.49
C PHE A 153 -13.49 4.61 11.68
N LYS A 154 -12.91 5.03 12.79
CA LYS A 154 -13.64 5.43 13.99
C LYS A 154 -13.99 6.90 13.98
#